data_54ef4886fcfc8bd0363a806e5257673e
#
_entry.id   54ef4886fcfc8bd0363a806e5257673e
#
_cell.length_a   1.000
_cell.length_b   1.000
_cell.length_c   1.000
_cell.angle_alpha   90.00
_cell.angle_beta   90.00
_cell.angle_gamma   90.00
#
_symmetry.space_group_name_H-M   'P 1'
#
loop_
_entity.id
_entity.type
_entity.pdbx_description
1 polymer ?
#
loop_
_entity_poly.entity_id
_entity_poly.type
_entity_poly.pdbx_seq_one_letter_code
_entity_poly.pdbx_strand_id
1 'polypeptide(L)'
;GLYQTQEQLDNRPFVGNGVQRLGDIMYEDINGDGKITQDGDKVKIGHSTLPELNYSLSMDFNWKGFNLSALWQGAAIVSYTLNGTYNHGSMDNTVYTRPFYSGGNAPYYLVEDSWTPENTSARYPRLSAIHNGNNAYTSSWWLVNGNFLRLKNLQFGYTIPKKILAKANIGLSN
;
A
#
# COMPACT_ATOMS: atom_id res chain seq x y z
N GLY A 1 -17.41 -0.70 -0.62
CA GLY A 1 -17.72 0.22 0.49
C GLY A 1 -17.71 -0.46 1.84
N LEU A 2 -18.09 0.29 2.87
CA LEU A 2 -18.36 -0.22 4.21
C LEU A 2 -19.86 -0.19 4.48
N TYR A 3 -20.38 -1.12 5.27
CA TYR A 3 -21.77 -1.06 5.74
C TYR A 3 -21.97 0.15 6.64
N GLN A 4 -22.83 1.08 6.22
CA GLN A 4 -23.10 2.33 6.93
C GLN A 4 -24.45 2.32 7.66
N THR A 5 -25.40 1.52 7.19
CA THR A 5 -26.77 1.49 7.73
C THR A 5 -27.24 0.07 8.02
N GLN A 6 -28.17 -0.05 8.95
CA GLN A 6 -28.80 -1.34 9.26
C GLN A 6 -29.55 -1.90 8.06
N GLU A 7 -30.18 -1.06 7.26
CA GLU A 7 -30.86 -1.46 6.03
C GLU A 7 -29.90 -2.15 5.03
N GLN A 8 -28.67 -1.65 4.88
CA GLN A 8 -27.64 -2.30 4.05
C GLN A 8 -27.27 -3.69 4.59
N LEU A 9 -27.20 -3.84 5.91
CA LEU A 9 -26.93 -5.13 6.54
C LEU A 9 -28.08 -6.12 6.38
N ASP A 10 -29.33 -5.65 6.49
CA ASP A 10 -30.50 -6.50 6.40
C ASP A 10 -30.74 -7.02 4.96
N ASN A 11 -30.38 -6.21 3.98
CA ASN A 11 -30.52 -6.54 2.55
C ASN A 11 -29.26 -7.17 1.92
N ARG A 12 -28.23 -7.47 2.71
CA ARG A 12 -26.98 -8.03 2.20
C ARG A 12 -27.13 -9.47 1.71
N PRO A 13 -26.32 -9.90 0.72
CA PRO A 13 -26.13 -11.30 0.43
C PRO A 13 -25.53 -12.04 1.64
N PHE A 14 -25.81 -13.32 1.75
CA PHE A 14 -25.25 -14.13 2.85
C PHE A 14 -23.73 -14.28 2.68
N VAL A 15 -22.97 -13.99 3.71
CA VAL A 15 -21.53 -14.20 3.76
C VAL A 15 -21.20 -15.30 4.76
N GLY A 16 -20.65 -16.41 4.28
CA GLY A 16 -20.57 -17.67 5.00
C GLY A 16 -19.70 -17.71 6.28
N ASN A 17 -18.89 -16.71 6.56
CA ASN A 17 -17.87 -16.78 7.60
C ASN A 17 -18.06 -15.81 8.78
N GLY A 18 -19.26 -15.38 9.07
CA GLY A 18 -19.48 -14.60 10.29
C GLY A 18 -20.58 -13.56 10.22
N VAL A 19 -20.77 -12.88 11.31
CA VAL A 19 -21.77 -11.83 11.45
C VAL A 19 -21.15 -10.52 10.97
N GLN A 20 -21.65 -9.98 9.86
CA GLN A 20 -21.32 -8.61 9.46
C GLN A 20 -21.95 -7.60 10.38
N ARG A 21 -21.28 -6.49 10.55
CA ARG A 21 -21.68 -5.36 11.36
C ARG A 21 -21.44 -4.05 10.60
N LEU A 22 -22.00 -2.97 11.09
CA LEU A 22 -21.67 -1.64 10.58
C LEU A 22 -20.16 -1.41 10.62
N GLY A 23 -19.61 -0.81 9.55
CA GLY A 23 -18.19 -0.60 9.40
C GLY A 23 -17.39 -1.79 8.87
N ASP A 24 -18.03 -2.93 8.61
CA ASP A 24 -17.39 -4.04 7.89
C ASP A 24 -17.42 -3.80 6.39
N ILE A 25 -16.49 -4.45 5.66
CA ILE A 25 -16.41 -4.36 4.20
C ILE A 25 -17.63 -5.02 3.56
N MET A 26 -18.24 -4.29 2.65
CA MET A 26 -19.37 -4.73 1.84
C MET A 26 -18.84 -5.35 0.54
N TYR A 27 -19.05 -6.65 0.37
CA TYR A 27 -18.71 -7.40 -0.84
C TYR A 27 -19.89 -7.44 -1.80
N GLU A 28 -19.58 -7.63 -3.08
CA GLU A 28 -20.55 -7.74 -4.17
C GLU A 28 -20.76 -9.22 -4.51
N ASP A 29 -22.01 -9.61 -4.68
CA ASP A 29 -22.42 -10.89 -5.21
C ASP A 29 -22.30 -10.83 -6.74
N ILE A 30 -21.25 -11.42 -7.27
CA ILE A 30 -20.89 -11.32 -8.68
C ILE A 30 -21.75 -12.26 -9.54
N ASN A 31 -22.05 -13.43 -9.01
CA ASN A 31 -22.84 -14.45 -9.75
C ASN A 31 -24.36 -14.31 -9.54
N GLY A 32 -24.79 -13.48 -8.57
CA GLY A 32 -26.20 -13.20 -8.29
C GLY A 32 -26.95 -14.35 -7.59
N ASP A 33 -26.24 -15.23 -6.88
CA ASP A 33 -26.85 -16.37 -6.19
C ASP A 33 -27.35 -16.05 -4.76
N GLY A 34 -27.18 -14.82 -4.31
CA GLY A 34 -27.57 -14.33 -2.99
C GLY A 34 -26.56 -14.70 -1.89
N LYS A 35 -25.37 -15.17 -2.26
CA LYS A 35 -24.32 -15.55 -1.32
C LYS A 35 -22.99 -14.99 -1.76
N ILE A 36 -22.16 -14.60 -0.81
CA ILE A 36 -20.77 -14.22 -1.07
C ILE A 36 -19.87 -15.41 -0.75
N THR A 37 -19.25 -15.97 -1.76
CA THR A 37 -18.34 -17.12 -1.64
C THR A 37 -17.00 -16.87 -2.32
N GLN A 38 -15.94 -17.54 -1.85
CA GLN A 38 -14.63 -17.38 -2.48
C GLN A 38 -14.56 -18.00 -3.89
N ASP A 39 -15.41 -18.94 -4.19
CA ASP A 39 -15.40 -19.65 -5.48
C ASP A 39 -16.37 -19.02 -6.49
N GLY A 40 -17.52 -18.51 -6.03
CA GLY A 40 -18.55 -17.90 -6.87
C GLY A 40 -18.28 -16.44 -7.24
N ASP A 41 -17.66 -15.68 -6.31
CA ASP A 41 -17.57 -14.22 -6.40
C ASP A 41 -16.14 -13.72 -6.58
N LYS A 42 -15.26 -14.57 -7.06
CA LYS A 42 -13.87 -14.23 -7.32
C LYS A 42 -13.69 -13.67 -8.73
N VAL A 43 -13.19 -12.46 -8.80
CA VAL A 43 -12.84 -11.77 -10.05
C VAL A 43 -11.38 -11.35 -10.05
N LYS A 44 -10.81 -11.16 -11.24
CA LYS A 44 -9.47 -10.61 -11.37
C LYS A 44 -9.50 -9.14 -10.97
N ILE A 45 -8.68 -8.77 -9.99
CA ILE A 45 -8.48 -7.39 -9.54
C ILE A 45 -7.00 -7.00 -9.67
N GLY A 46 -6.75 -5.77 -10.14
CA GLY A 46 -5.38 -5.21 -10.22
C GLY A 46 -4.41 -6.01 -11.10
N HIS A 47 -3.15 -5.85 -10.79
CA HIS A 47 -2.01 -6.46 -11.47
C HIS A 47 -1.26 -7.42 -10.55
N SER A 48 -0.26 -8.11 -11.10
CA SER A 48 0.65 -8.94 -10.32
C SER A 48 1.41 -8.12 -9.25
N THR A 49 1.85 -8.78 -8.19
CA THR A 49 2.78 -8.19 -7.21
C THR A 49 4.21 -8.04 -7.76
N LEU A 50 4.50 -8.72 -8.88
CA LEU A 50 5.74 -8.51 -9.63
C LEU A 50 5.48 -7.47 -10.71
N PRO A 51 6.27 -6.39 -10.78
CA PRO A 51 6.12 -5.38 -11.81
C PRO A 51 6.28 -5.96 -13.21
N GLU A 52 5.35 -5.66 -14.11
CA GLU A 52 5.45 -6.06 -15.52
C GLU A 52 6.37 -5.11 -16.29
N LEU A 53 6.53 -3.87 -15.82
CA LEU A 53 7.41 -2.87 -16.44
C LEU A 53 8.40 -2.31 -15.41
N ASN A 54 9.69 -2.44 -15.71
CA ASN A 54 10.76 -1.75 -15.01
C ASN A 54 11.42 -0.76 -15.97
N TYR A 55 11.67 0.45 -15.51
CA TYR A 55 12.25 1.50 -16.34
C TYR A 55 13.25 2.34 -15.56
N SER A 56 14.19 2.94 -16.29
CA SER A 56 15.16 3.88 -15.74
C SER A 56 15.42 5.02 -16.71
N LEU A 57 15.75 6.18 -16.16
CA LEU A 57 16.17 7.35 -16.89
C LEU A 57 17.46 7.88 -16.29
N SER A 58 18.52 7.92 -17.09
CA SER A 58 19.79 8.56 -16.75
C SER A 58 19.89 9.90 -17.46
N MET A 59 20.25 10.92 -16.72
CA MET A 59 20.48 12.27 -17.25
C MET A 59 21.86 12.74 -16.79
N ASP A 60 22.69 13.14 -17.75
CA ASP A 60 24.02 13.67 -17.51
C ASP A 60 24.13 15.05 -18.14
N PHE A 61 24.54 16.02 -17.34
CA PHE A 61 24.71 17.39 -17.76
C PHE A 61 26.11 17.90 -17.39
N ASN A 62 26.81 18.45 -18.38
CA ASN A 62 28.15 19.00 -18.21
C ASN A 62 28.19 20.43 -18.75
N TRP A 63 28.59 21.39 -17.92
CA TRP A 63 28.70 22.78 -18.34
C TRP A 63 29.77 23.52 -17.54
N LYS A 64 30.75 24.07 -18.28
CA LYS A 64 31.84 24.90 -17.74
C LYS A 64 32.52 24.32 -16.48
N GLY A 65 32.70 23.00 -16.44
CA GLY A 65 33.33 22.30 -15.30
C GLY A 65 32.35 21.76 -14.27
N PHE A 66 31.10 22.14 -14.32
CA PHE A 66 30.05 21.53 -13.51
C PHE A 66 29.57 20.24 -14.17
N ASN A 67 29.42 19.21 -13.36
CA ASN A 67 28.88 17.92 -13.75
C ASN A 67 27.68 17.61 -12.88
N LEU A 68 26.55 17.28 -13.47
CA LEU A 68 25.37 16.82 -12.77
C LEU A 68 24.92 15.50 -13.42
N SER A 69 24.81 14.46 -12.63
CA SER A 69 24.28 13.17 -13.06
C SER A 69 23.12 12.76 -12.17
N ALA A 70 22.03 12.32 -12.77
CA ALA A 70 20.85 11.85 -12.06
C ALA A 70 20.37 10.54 -12.69
N LEU A 71 20.14 9.53 -11.84
CA LEU A 71 19.54 8.26 -12.21
C LEU A 71 18.19 8.10 -11.51
N TRP A 72 17.17 7.97 -12.33
CA TRP A 72 15.82 7.66 -11.90
C TRP A 72 15.49 6.20 -12.21
N GLN A 73 14.83 5.53 -11.29
CA GLN A 73 14.33 4.17 -11.49
C GLN A 73 12.88 4.09 -11.05
N GLY A 74 12.10 3.32 -11.80
CA GLY A 74 10.71 3.08 -11.50
C GLY A 74 10.24 1.69 -11.91
N ALA A 75 9.09 1.34 -11.38
CA ALA A 75 8.34 0.17 -11.78
C ALA A 75 6.87 0.56 -11.98
N ALA A 76 6.22 -0.14 -12.89
CA ALA A 76 4.81 0.09 -13.21
C ALA A 76 4.09 -1.23 -13.51
N ILE A 77 2.76 -1.15 -13.59
CA ILE A 77 1.88 -2.29 -13.80
C ILE A 77 2.11 -3.30 -12.67
N VAL A 78 1.93 -2.83 -11.44
CA VAL A 78 2.11 -3.61 -10.21
C VAL A 78 1.07 -3.20 -9.19
N SER A 79 0.53 -4.16 -8.48
CA SER A 79 -0.44 -3.93 -7.40
C SER A 79 -0.05 -4.73 -6.16
N TYR A 80 -0.36 -4.18 -5.01
CA TYR A 80 -0.21 -4.86 -3.73
C TYR A 80 -1.54 -4.88 -2.99
N THR A 81 -1.71 -5.84 -2.10
CA THR A 81 -2.85 -5.89 -1.21
C THR A 81 -2.42 -5.64 0.23
N LEU A 82 -3.16 -4.81 0.94
CA LEU A 82 -2.90 -4.46 2.34
C LEU A 82 -3.66 -5.35 3.34
N ASN A 83 -4.42 -6.33 2.86
CA ASN A 83 -5.17 -7.22 3.72
C ASN A 83 -4.30 -7.99 4.72
N GLY A 84 -3.06 -8.30 4.37
CA GLY A 84 -2.08 -8.92 5.27
C GLY A 84 -1.75 -8.07 6.50
N THR A 85 -1.82 -6.74 6.36
CA THR A 85 -1.66 -5.80 7.48
C THR A 85 -2.89 -5.79 8.38
N TYR A 86 -4.07 -6.04 7.82
CA TYR A 86 -5.33 -6.09 8.53
C TYR A 86 -5.72 -7.50 8.98
N ASN A 87 -5.36 -8.48 8.18
CA ASN A 87 -5.58 -9.88 8.50
C ASN A 87 -4.44 -10.40 9.37
N HIS A 88 -4.82 -10.85 10.55
CA HIS A 88 -3.96 -11.74 11.22
C HIS A 88 -4.67 -13.04 11.30
N GLY A 89 -4.10 -13.94 10.58
CA GLY A 89 -4.47 -15.33 10.68
C GLY A 89 -4.49 -15.75 12.13
N SER A 90 -5.23 -16.68 12.39
CA SER A 90 -5.50 -17.37 13.62
C SER A 90 -4.40 -17.30 14.66
N MET A 91 -3.97 -17.32 15.48
CA MET A 91 -3.03 -17.63 16.55
C MET A 91 -1.73 -16.87 16.53
N ASP A 92 -1.44 -16.18 15.46
CA ASP A 92 -0.19 -15.48 15.34
C ASP A 92 -0.29 -14.11 15.99
N ASN A 93 0.68 -13.77 16.82
CA ASN A 93 0.76 -12.53 17.57
C ASN A 93 1.05 -11.29 16.70
N THR A 94 1.08 -11.45 15.40
CA THR A 94 1.37 -10.40 14.43
C THR A 94 0.17 -9.53 14.05
N VAL A 95 -0.67 -9.24 15.01
CA VAL A 95 -1.97 -8.67 14.77
C VAL A 95 -1.94 -7.17 14.82
N TYR A 96 -1.82 -6.54 13.69
CA TYR A 96 -1.89 -5.09 13.58
C TYR A 96 -3.27 -4.49 13.85
N THR A 97 -4.31 -5.31 13.84
CA THR A 97 -5.70 -4.86 13.90
C THR A 97 -6.46 -5.28 15.14
N ARG A 98 -5.78 -5.86 16.10
CA ARG A 98 -6.34 -6.16 17.42
C ARG A 98 -5.68 -5.30 18.49
N PRO A 99 -5.95 -4.00 18.53
CA PRO A 99 -5.23 -3.08 19.41
C PRO A 99 -5.41 -3.44 20.90
N PHE A 100 -6.43 -4.20 21.22
CA PHE A 100 -6.78 -4.60 22.60
C PHE A 100 -6.57 -6.08 22.89
N TYR A 101 -6.02 -6.82 21.96
CA TYR A 101 -5.76 -8.25 22.16
C TYR A 101 -4.37 -8.46 22.76
N SER A 102 -4.23 -9.44 23.65
CA SER A 102 -2.94 -9.78 24.29
C SER A 102 -1.84 -9.98 23.24
N GLY A 103 -0.78 -9.20 23.35
CA GLY A 103 0.33 -9.19 22.38
C GLY A 103 0.03 -8.50 21.05
N GLY A 104 -1.18 -7.99 20.86
CA GLY A 104 -1.57 -7.24 19.66
C GLY A 104 -1.10 -5.78 19.74
N ASN A 105 -0.61 -5.27 18.61
CA ASN A 105 -0.24 -3.87 18.46
C ASN A 105 -0.74 -3.40 17.08
N ALA A 106 -1.60 -2.39 17.05
CA ALA A 106 -2.10 -1.81 15.81
C ALA A 106 -1.29 -0.57 15.43
N PRO A 107 -0.92 -0.37 14.16
CA PRO A 107 -0.36 0.87 13.70
C PRO A 107 -1.33 2.03 13.97
N TYR A 108 -0.80 3.17 14.41
CA TYR A 108 -1.61 4.34 14.77
C TYR A 108 -2.55 4.77 13.64
N TYR A 109 -2.09 4.77 12.39
CA TYR A 109 -2.90 5.15 11.23
C TYR A 109 -4.13 4.25 11.00
N LEU A 110 -4.07 2.97 11.39
CA LEU A 110 -5.23 2.07 11.32
C LEU A 110 -6.26 2.40 12.39
N VAL A 111 -5.80 2.80 13.58
CA VAL A 111 -6.69 3.17 14.68
C VAL A 111 -7.34 4.53 14.41
N GLU A 112 -6.54 5.50 13.96
CA GLU A 112 -6.98 6.86 13.70
C GLU A 112 -8.04 6.95 12.59
N ASP A 113 -7.85 6.19 11.51
CA ASP A 113 -8.71 6.22 10.32
C ASP A 113 -9.53 4.93 10.16
N SER A 114 -9.90 4.31 11.27
CA SER A 114 -10.84 3.19 11.29
C SER A 114 -12.29 3.69 11.42
N TRP A 115 -13.21 2.91 10.85
CA TRP A 115 -14.62 3.22 10.92
C TRP A 115 -15.14 3.18 12.37
N THR A 116 -15.82 4.24 12.74
CA THR A 116 -16.65 4.35 13.96
C THR A 116 -17.95 5.06 13.62
N PRO A 117 -18.98 5.03 14.47
CA PRO A 117 -20.20 5.81 14.25
C PRO A 117 -19.94 7.31 14.06
N GLU A 118 -18.86 7.84 14.62
CA GLU A 118 -18.43 9.24 14.52
C GLU A 118 -17.53 9.50 13.30
N ASN A 119 -16.93 8.44 12.73
CA ASN A 119 -16.05 8.50 11.56
C ASN A 119 -16.50 7.51 10.48
N THR A 120 -17.65 7.79 9.85
CA THR A 120 -18.24 6.91 8.85
C THR A 120 -17.56 6.97 7.48
N SER A 121 -16.72 7.98 7.22
CA SER A 121 -15.93 8.14 6.01
C SER A 121 -14.52 7.57 6.11
N ALA A 122 -14.25 6.79 7.14
CA ALA A 122 -12.95 6.20 7.39
C ALA A 122 -12.45 5.33 6.23
N ARG A 123 -11.13 5.31 6.06
CA ARG A 123 -10.44 4.51 5.06
C ARG A 123 -10.39 3.02 5.43
N TYR A 124 -10.36 2.71 6.70
CA TYR A 124 -10.24 1.33 7.19
C TYR A 124 -11.54 0.84 7.81
N PRO A 125 -11.86 -0.46 7.69
CA PRO A 125 -13.02 -1.00 8.35
C PRO A 125 -12.89 -0.89 9.87
N ARG A 126 -14.00 -1.10 10.54
CA ARG A 126 -14.03 -1.09 12.02
C ARG A 126 -13.00 -2.04 12.60
N LEU A 127 -12.41 -1.64 13.69
CA LEU A 127 -11.53 -2.51 14.47
C LEU A 127 -12.35 -3.52 15.29
N SER A 128 -11.78 -4.70 15.52
CA SER A 128 -12.42 -5.75 16.30
C SER A 128 -11.41 -6.44 17.20
N ALA A 129 -11.78 -6.67 18.44
CA ALA A 129 -11.01 -7.49 19.36
C ALA A 129 -11.14 -8.99 19.08
N ILE A 130 -12.12 -9.38 18.26
CA ILE A 130 -12.34 -10.75 17.82
C ILE A 130 -12.02 -10.86 16.34
N HIS A 131 -11.55 -12.05 15.95
CA HIS A 131 -11.30 -12.32 14.54
C HIS A 131 -12.54 -12.05 13.69
N ASN A 132 -12.38 -11.19 12.70
CA ASN A 132 -13.39 -10.94 11.68
C ASN A 132 -12.79 -11.30 10.32
N GLY A 133 -12.98 -12.56 9.90
CA GLY A 133 -12.47 -13.07 8.63
C GLY A 133 -13.01 -12.32 7.42
N ASN A 134 -14.18 -11.70 7.53
CA ASN A 134 -14.81 -11.02 6.40
C ASN A 134 -14.04 -9.77 5.96
N ASN A 135 -13.48 -9.02 6.89
CA ASN A 135 -12.68 -7.83 6.53
C ASN A 135 -11.28 -8.18 6.01
N ALA A 136 -10.89 -9.43 6.10
CA ALA A 136 -9.55 -9.89 5.78
C ALA A 136 -9.41 -10.49 4.37
N TYR A 137 -10.50 -10.68 3.65
CA TYR A 137 -10.43 -11.22 2.29
C TYR A 137 -9.70 -10.29 1.34
N THR A 138 -8.90 -10.89 0.47
CA THR A 138 -8.29 -10.16 -0.65
C THR A 138 -9.41 -9.60 -1.54
N SER A 139 -9.45 -8.29 -1.64
CA SER A 139 -10.51 -7.57 -2.35
C SER A 139 -9.98 -6.26 -2.93
N SER A 140 -10.78 -5.63 -3.76
CA SER A 140 -10.48 -4.30 -4.31
C SER A 140 -10.32 -3.23 -3.21
N TRP A 141 -10.91 -3.44 -2.03
CA TRP A 141 -10.73 -2.56 -0.88
C TRP A 141 -9.27 -2.43 -0.43
N TRP A 142 -8.56 -3.56 -0.42
CA TRP A 142 -7.18 -3.64 0.03
C TRP A 142 -6.16 -3.43 -1.09
N LEU A 143 -6.64 -3.29 -2.32
CA LEU A 143 -5.76 -3.15 -3.48
C LEU A 143 -5.16 -1.75 -3.52
N VAL A 144 -3.84 -1.68 -3.62
CA VAL A 144 -3.11 -0.44 -3.78
C VAL A 144 -2.24 -0.47 -5.03
N ASN A 145 -2.10 0.71 -5.64
CA ASN A 145 -1.20 0.89 -6.77
C ASN A 145 0.26 0.85 -6.26
N GLY A 146 1.03 -0.08 -6.79
CA GLY A 146 2.45 -0.25 -6.46
C GLY A 146 3.40 0.48 -7.40
N ASN A 147 2.91 1.24 -8.38
CA ASN A 147 3.75 1.99 -9.30
C ASN A 147 4.57 3.04 -8.55
N PHE A 148 5.83 3.16 -8.93
CA PHE A 148 6.69 4.19 -8.36
C PHE A 148 7.73 4.70 -9.36
N LEU A 149 8.21 5.91 -9.12
CA LEU A 149 9.41 6.50 -9.71
C LEU A 149 10.21 7.14 -8.58
N ARG A 150 11.49 6.80 -8.48
CA ARG A 150 12.37 7.35 -7.44
C ARG A 150 13.69 7.80 -8.03
N LEU A 151 14.25 8.86 -7.49
CA LEU A 151 15.62 9.28 -7.72
C LEU A 151 16.54 8.27 -6.99
N LYS A 152 17.29 7.49 -7.75
CA LYS A 152 18.18 6.44 -7.24
C LYS A 152 19.56 6.98 -6.90
N ASN A 153 20.05 7.87 -7.74
CA ASN A 153 21.35 8.50 -7.59
C ASN A 153 21.30 9.95 -8.08
N LEU A 154 21.95 10.84 -7.36
CA LEU A 154 22.19 12.21 -7.75
C LEU A 154 23.64 12.55 -7.42
N GLN A 155 24.38 12.94 -8.43
CA GLN A 155 25.78 13.34 -8.28
C GLN A 155 25.93 14.76 -8.80
N PHE A 156 26.61 15.58 -8.04
CA PHE A 156 27.02 16.91 -8.43
C PHE A 156 28.53 17.04 -8.23
N GLY A 157 29.21 17.50 -9.25
CA GLY A 157 30.66 17.69 -9.23
C GLY A 157 31.07 18.98 -9.90
N TYR A 158 32.24 19.46 -9.56
CA TYR A 158 32.89 20.56 -10.24
C TYR A 158 34.35 20.25 -10.50
N THR A 159 34.75 20.29 -11.75
CA THR A 159 36.14 20.13 -12.19
C THR A 159 36.86 21.46 -12.13
N ILE A 160 37.77 21.61 -11.19
CA ILE A 160 38.54 22.83 -11.00
C ILE A 160 39.53 22.99 -12.18
N PRO A 161 39.49 24.11 -12.92
CA PRO A 161 40.43 24.34 -14.03
C PRO A 161 41.89 24.33 -13.56
N LYS A 162 42.76 23.68 -14.32
CA LYS A 162 44.22 23.58 -14.03
C LYS A 162 44.88 24.92 -13.74
N LYS A 163 44.45 26.00 -14.38
CA LYS A 163 44.94 27.36 -14.13
C LYS A 163 44.71 27.86 -12.71
N ILE A 164 43.61 27.46 -12.08
CA ILE A 164 43.30 27.83 -10.69
C ILE A 164 44.15 27.00 -9.73
N LEU A 165 44.31 25.70 -10.00
CA LEU A 165 45.15 24.80 -9.19
C LEU A 165 46.62 25.24 -9.21
N ALA A 166 47.11 25.66 -10.38
CA ALA A 166 48.50 26.15 -10.51
C ALA A 166 48.73 27.45 -9.68
N LYS A 167 47.75 28.35 -9.61
CA LYS A 167 47.82 29.56 -8.77
C LYS A 167 47.77 29.27 -7.29
N ALA A 168 47.10 28.23 -6.88
CA ALA A 168 46.94 27.84 -5.48
C ALA A 168 48.10 26.97 -4.96
N ASN A 169 49.12 26.70 -5.78
CA ASN A 169 50.27 25.85 -5.45
C ASN A 169 49.91 24.43 -4.94
N ILE A 170 48.72 23.95 -5.32
CA ILE A 170 48.25 22.62 -4.96
C ILE A 170 48.78 21.65 -6.03
N GLY A 171 49.89 20.97 -5.71
CA GLY A 171 50.41 19.88 -6.52
C GLY A 171 49.52 18.67 -6.43
N LEU A 172 48.67 18.44 -7.41
CA LEU A 172 48.01 17.15 -7.62
C LEU A 172 49.00 16.29 -8.41
N SER A 173 49.65 15.32 -7.73
CA SER A 173 50.37 14.25 -8.42
C SER A 173 49.37 13.41 -9.20
N ASN A 174 49.64 13.13 -10.45
CA ASN A 174 48.90 12.14 -11.25
C ASN A 174 48.99 10.76 -10.64
#